data_8c414f65affd6fbb6a3e6622bbccafba
#
_entry.id   8c414f65affd6fbb6a3e6622bbccafba
#
_cell.length_a   1.000
_cell.length_b   1.000
_cell.length_c   1.000
_cell.angle_alpha   90.00
_cell.angle_beta   90.00
_cell.angle_gamma   90.00
#
_symmetry.space_group_name_H-M   'P 1'
#
loop_
_entity.id
_entity.type
_entity.pdbx_description
1 polymer ?
#
loop_
_entity_poly.entity_id
_entity_poly.type
_entity_poly.pdbx_seq_one_letter_code
_entity_poly.pdbx_strand_id
1 'polypeptide(L)'
;MDSDWLTSIQFLNNGFTYVSEQDGYSHIYLYSPTGVMQRQVTQGNWDVTKFLGVDENTKTFYYESAEESPIRRSIYKIDAKGVKTKLSTEEGMNKAVFSDNFAYFVNTYSNANTPAKITVNETKTKKELRVLQDNAALKSKLKEYVFAKKEFMKVHTASDYEFNAWIVKPADFDPSKKYPVMMTQYSGPNSQQVLDQYGFDWEQYLASNGIIVVCVDGRGTGARGEAFRKCTYLRMGELESRDQVEAAQALGKLPYIDKDRIAIWGWSFGGYNTLMALSTGNGTFKVGIAVAPPTDWKYYDSVYTERFMRTPQENFEGYAATSPLRRVKNLQGKLLLVHGTADDNVHFMQTMEYAEALVQAGKQFDMHVYKDRNHSIYGGNTRYHLYTKMANYLFNNL
;
A
#
# COMPACT_ATOMS: atom_id res chain seq x y z
N MET A 1 -16.70 -1.27 -9.53
CA MET A 1 -15.83 -1.87 -10.57
C MET A 1 -14.51 -1.14 -10.52
N ASP A 2 -13.39 -1.83 -10.46
CA ASP A 2 -12.08 -1.21 -10.46
C ASP A 2 -11.76 -0.71 -11.89
N SER A 3 -11.21 0.50 -12.03
CA SER A 3 -10.85 1.05 -13.36
C SER A 3 -9.86 0.17 -14.11
N ASP A 4 -8.99 -0.52 -13.37
CA ASP A 4 -7.97 -1.39 -13.95
C ASP A 4 -8.57 -2.58 -14.70
N TRP A 5 -9.78 -3.00 -14.37
CA TRP A 5 -10.45 -4.07 -15.10
C TRP A 5 -10.93 -3.65 -16.48
N LEU A 6 -11.39 -2.41 -16.66
CA LEU A 6 -11.75 -1.92 -17.98
C LEU A 6 -10.55 -1.85 -18.91
N THR A 7 -9.38 -1.54 -18.37
CA THR A 7 -8.11 -1.50 -19.13
C THR A 7 -7.51 -2.89 -19.34
N SER A 8 -8.02 -3.94 -18.66
CA SER A 8 -7.56 -5.32 -18.83
C SER A 8 -8.18 -6.06 -20.01
N ILE A 9 -9.16 -5.46 -20.70
CA ILE A 9 -9.77 -6.06 -21.88
C ILE A 9 -8.76 -6.03 -23.02
N GLN A 10 -8.43 -7.22 -23.57
CA GLN A 10 -7.65 -7.35 -24.78
C GLN A 10 -8.48 -8.04 -25.86
N PHE A 11 -8.70 -7.35 -26.97
CA PHE A 11 -9.38 -7.92 -28.12
C PHE A 11 -8.42 -8.84 -28.89
N LEU A 12 -8.94 -9.98 -29.30
CA LEU A 12 -8.26 -11.03 -30.03
C LEU A 12 -8.94 -11.22 -31.40
N ASN A 13 -8.31 -11.95 -32.33
CA ASN A 13 -8.91 -12.26 -33.61
C ASN A 13 -10.27 -12.94 -33.50
N ASN A 14 -10.51 -13.73 -32.45
CA ASN A 14 -11.75 -14.46 -32.24
C ASN A 14 -12.23 -14.40 -30.79
N GLY A 15 -12.45 -13.19 -30.29
CA GLY A 15 -12.95 -12.95 -28.94
C GLY A 15 -12.19 -11.87 -28.19
N PHE A 16 -12.21 -11.94 -26.88
CA PHE A 16 -11.46 -11.03 -26.01
C PHE A 16 -11.15 -11.70 -24.66
N THR A 17 -10.13 -11.19 -24.00
CA THR A 17 -9.84 -11.55 -22.61
C THR A 17 -10.32 -10.45 -21.67
N TYR A 18 -10.68 -10.84 -20.45
CA TYR A 18 -11.08 -9.92 -19.39
C TYR A 18 -10.60 -10.47 -18.04
N VAL A 19 -10.04 -9.58 -17.21
CA VAL A 19 -9.69 -9.93 -15.83
C VAL A 19 -10.88 -9.62 -14.92
N SER A 20 -11.35 -10.61 -14.17
CA SER A 20 -12.55 -10.51 -13.32
C SER A 20 -12.36 -11.22 -12.00
N GLU A 21 -13.08 -10.78 -10.98
CA GLU A 21 -13.15 -11.40 -9.64
C GLU A 21 -14.45 -12.20 -9.44
N GLN A 22 -15.10 -12.64 -10.51
CA GLN A 22 -16.42 -13.29 -10.42
C GLN A 22 -16.43 -14.60 -9.62
N ASP A 23 -15.27 -15.19 -9.34
CA ASP A 23 -15.10 -16.36 -8.48
C ASP A 23 -14.46 -16.05 -7.11
N GLY A 24 -14.35 -14.75 -6.76
CA GLY A 24 -13.79 -14.27 -5.49
C GLY A 24 -12.33 -13.85 -5.54
N TYR A 25 -11.60 -14.15 -6.64
CA TYR A 25 -10.22 -13.73 -6.88
C TYR A 25 -10.06 -13.17 -8.29
N SER A 26 -9.05 -12.35 -8.49
CA SER A 26 -8.76 -11.75 -9.81
C SER A 26 -8.16 -12.79 -10.75
N HIS A 27 -8.92 -13.18 -11.78
CA HIS A 27 -8.50 -14.20 -12.76
C HIS A 27 -8.77 -13.76 -14.19
N ILE A 28 -8.08 -14.40 -15.16
CA ILE A 28 -8.20 -14.16 -16.58
C ILE A 28 -9.31 -15.06 -17.15
N TYR A 29 -10.23 -14.44 -17.89
CA TYR A 29 -11.32 -15.13 -18.58
C TYR A 29 -11.25 -14.84 -20.08
N LEU A 30 -11.55 -15.84 -20.89
CA LEU A 30 -11.65 -15.76 -22.34
C LEU A 30 -13.12 -15.79 -22.76
N TYR A 31 -13.50 -14.83 -23.60
CA TYR A 31 -14.86 -14.67 -24.13
C TYR A 31 -14.86 -14.74 -25.65
N SER A 32 -15.99 -15.21 -26.23
CA SER A 32 -16.27 -15.12 -27.65
C SER A 32 -16.51 -13.65 -28.08
N PRO A 33 -16.51 -13.34 -29.39
CA PRO A 33 -16.89 -12.01 -29.89
C PRO A 33 -18.29 -11.56 -29.45
N THR A 34 -19.18 -12.51 -29.15
CA THR A 34 -20.56 -12.26 -28.69
C THR A 34 -20.68 -12.16 -27.17
N GLY A 35 -19.56 -12.17 -26.41
CA GLY A 35 -19.57 -12.04 -24.96
C GLY A 35 -19.91 -13.33 -24.20
N VAL A 36 -19.89 -14.49 -24.85
CA VAL A 36 -20.08 -15.78 -24.15
C VAL A 36 -18.74 -16.22 -23.58
N MET A 37 -18.69 -16.50 -22.27
CA MET A 37 -17.50 -17.03 -21.60
C MET A 37 -17.15 -18.40 -22.17
N GLN A 38 -15.94 -18.52 -22.69
CA GLN A 38 -15.41 -19.76 -23.28
C GLN A 38 -14.55 -20.54 -22.28
N ARG A 39 -13.77 -19.81 -21.47
CA ARG A 39 -12.82 -20.45 -20.55
C ARG A 39 -12.42 -19.50 -19.43
N GLN A 40 -12.35 -20.01 -18.20
CA GLN A 40 -11.53 -19.44 -17.14
C GLN A 40 -10.08 -19.92 -17.33
N VAL A 41 -9.16 -18.99 -17.59
CA VAL A 41 -7.77 -19.32 -17.92
C VAL A 41 -6.94 -19.59 -16.69
N THR A 42 -7.12 -18.78 -15.64
CA THR A 42 -6.43 -18.93 -14.34
C THR A 42 -7.46 -19.16 -13.24
N GLN A 43 -7.09 -19.90 -12.19
CA GLN A 43 -7.96 -20.19 -11.06
C GLN A 43 -7.18 -20.45 -9.78
N GLY A 44 -7.79 -20.25 -8.62
CA GLY A 44 -7.21 -20.51 -7.30
C GLY A 44 -7.48 -19.39 -6.30
N ASN A 45 -7.06 -19.57 -5.05
CA ASN A 45 -7.25 -18.57 -3.98
C ASN A 45 -6.13 -17.52 -3.99
N TRP A 46 -5.93 -16.86 -5.12
CA TRP A 46 -4.89 -15.86 -5.35
C TRP A 46 -5.24 -14.93 -6.52
N ASP A 47 -4.66 -13.76 -6.58
CA ASP A 47 -4.97 -12.76 -7.58
C ASP A 47 -3.95 -12.73 -8.72
N VAL A 48 -4.43 -12.71 -9.97
CA VAL A 48 -3.69 -12.15 -11.10
C VAL A 48 -3.57 -10.65 -10.85
N THR A 49 -2.35 -10.17 -10.70
CA THR A 49 -2.09 -8.75 -10.41
C THR A 49 -1.84 -7.93 -11.66
N LYS A 50 -1.48 -8.59 -12.77
CA LYS A 50 -1.37 -7.95 -14.07
C LYS A 50 -1.49 -8.99 -15.19
N PHE A 51 -2.37 -8.74 -16.13
CA PHE A 51 -2.40 -9.47 -17.41
C PHE A 51 -1.39 -8.83 -18.35
N LEU A 52 -0.48 -9.63 -18.90
CA LEU A 52 0.63 -9.17 -19.75
C LEU A 52 0.38 -9.40 -21.25
N GLY A 53 -0.57 -10.26 -21.58
CA GLY A 53 -0.99 -10.49 -22.95
C GLY A 53 -1.14 -11.97 -23.32
N VAL A 54 -1.50 -12.20 -24.57
CA VAL A 54 -1.67 -13.54 -25.14
C VAL A 54 -0.94 -13.65 -26.47
N ASP A 55 -0.20 -14.72 -26.67
CA ASP A 55 0.25 -15.16 -27.98
C ASP A 55 -0.88 -15.94 -28.65
N GLU A 56 -1.57 -15.31 -29.60
CA GLU A 56 -2.72 -15.90 -30.28
C GLU A 56 -2.34 -17.12 -31.15
N ASN A 57 -1.10 -17.20 -31.66
CA ASN A 57 -0.64 -18.32 -32.48
C ASN A 57 -0.53 -19.61 -31.65
N THR A 58 0.00 -19.48 -30.42
CA THR A 58 0.18 -20.62 -29.49
C THR A 58 -0.94 -20.74 -28.47
N LYS A 59 -1.86 -19.74 -28.41
CA LYS A 59 -2.89 -19.60 -27.38
C LYS A 59 -2.32 -19.64 -25.95
N THR A 60 -1.17 -18.97 -25.77
CA THR A 60 -0.45 -18.91 -24.50
C THR A 60 -0.69 -17.56 -23.83
N PHE A 61 -1.13 -17.57 -22.59
CA PHE A 61 -1.42 -16.37 -21.78
C PHE A 61 -0.27 -16.09 -20.84
N TYR A 62 0.09 -14.81 -20.66
CA TYR A 62 1.18 -14.33 -19.82
C TYR A 62 0.66 -13.38 -18.76
N TYR A 63 1.08 -13.56 -17.51
CA TYR A 63 0.57 -12.76 -16.39
C TYR A 63 1.55 -12.68 -15.22
N GLU A 64 1.35 -11.68 -14.37
CA GLU A 64 1.93 -11.56 -13.03
C GLU A 64 0.87 -11.94 -12.00
N SER A 65 1.26 -12.65 -10.96
CA SER A 65 0.33 -13.02 -9.89
C SER A 65 0.95 -13.01 -8.50
N ALA A 66 0.06 -12.96 -7.50
CA ALA A 66 0.36 -13.11 -6.09
C ALA A 66 0.19 -14.57 -5.60
N GLU A 67 0.25 -15.55 -6.49
CA GLU A 67 -0.06 -16.95 -6.20
C GLU A 67 0.79 -17.53 -5.06
N GLU A 68 2.09 -17.24 -5.03
CA GLU A 68 2.99 -17.79 -4.01
C GLU A 68 2.90 -17.03 -2.68
N SER A 69 2.59 -15.75 -2.74
CA SER A 69 2.43 -14.90 -1.57
C SER A 69 1.77 -13.57 -1.94
N PRO A 70 0.85 -13.06 -1.14
CA PRO A 70 0.26 -11.74 -1.36
C PRO A 70 1.30 -10.60 -1.41
N ILE A 71 2.46 -10.76 -0.77
CA ILE A 71 3.51 -9.72 -0.73
C ILE A 71 4.53 -9.83 -1.86
N ARG A 72 4.41 -10.81 -2.75
CA ARG A 72 5.33 -11.10 -3.87
C ARG A 72 4.62 -11.10 -5.20
N ARG A 73 5.39 -10.98 -6.28
CA ARG A 73 4.90 -11.14 -7.65
C ARG A 73 5.82 -12.06 -8.41
N SER A 74 5.22 -13.03 -9.06
CA SER A 74 5.91 -13.95 -9.98
C SER A 74 5.28 -13.87 -11.36
N ILE A 75 6.10 -14.15 -12.39
CA ILE A 75 5.71 -14.11 -13.79
C ILE A 75 5.40 -15.53 -14.23
N TYR A 76 4.25 -15.70 -14.87
CA TYR A 76 3.77 -17.00 -15.36
C TYR A 76 3.34 -16.95 -16.82
N LYS A 77 3.33 -18.12 -17.44
CA LYS A 77 2.55 -18.41 -18.65
C LYS A 77 1.68 -19.63 -18.42
N ILE A 78 0.56 -19.66 -19.15
CA ILE A 78 -0.33 -20.83 -19.22
C ILE A 78 -0.66 -21.11 -20.69
N ASP A 79 -0.44 -22.32 -21.14
CA ASP A 79 -0.62 -22.71 -22.54
C ASP A 79 -2.07 -23.11 -22.88
N ALA A 80 -2.33 -23.42 -24.14
CA ALA A 80 -3.64 -23.85 -24.62
C ALA A 80 -4.19 -25.07 -23.89
N LYS A 81 -3.32 -25.95 -23.39
CA LYS A 81 -3.69 -27.16 -22.63
C LYS A 81 -3.90 -26.92 -21.15
N GLY A 82 -3.63 -25.69 -20.69
CA GLY A 82 -3.71 -25.34 -19.26
C GLY A 82 -2.45 -25.64 -18.46
N VAL A 83 -1.35 -25.93 -19.13
CA VAL A 83 -0.07 -26.17 -18.43
C VAL A 83 0.54 -24.84 -18.01
N LYS A 84 0.58 -24.61 -16.71
CA LYS A 84 1.17 -23.43 -16.09
C LYS A 84 2.69 -23.59 -15.97
N THR A 85 3.42 -22.53 -16.30
CA THR A 85 4.88 -22.46 -16.15
C THR A 85 5.28 -21.15 -15.51
N LYS A 86 6.01 -21.19 -14.40
CA LYS A 86 6.66 -20.03 -13.80
C LYS A 86 7.86 -19.61 -14.65
N LEU A 87 7.95 -18.33 -15.00
CA LEU A 87 9.03 -17.74 -15.80
C LEU A 87 10.08 -17.02 -14.93
N SER A 88 9.65 -16.35 -13.86
CA SER A 88 10.57 -15.75 -12.89
C SER A 88 11.24 -16.80 -12.02
N THR A 89 12.51 -16.58 -11.68
CA THR A 89 13.31 -17.52 -10.89
C THR A 89 13.51 -17.08 -9.45
N GLU A 90 13.50 -15.76 -9.24
CA GLU A 90 13.83 -15.15 -7.95
C GLU A 90 12.57 -14.86 -7.12
N GLU A 91 12.66 -15.07 -5.80
CA GLU A 91 11.61 -14.70 -4.84
C GLU A 91 11.65 -13.21 -4.53
N GLY A 92 10.50 -12.54 -4.66
CA GLY A 92 10.33 -11.11 -4.45
C GLY A 92 9.35 -10.51 -5.44
N MET A 93 9.59 -9.27 -5.84
CA MET A 93 8.81 -8.57 -6.86
C MET A 93 9.45 -8.77 -8.23
N ASN A 94 8.72 -9.41 -9.12
CA ASN A 94 9.08 -9.55 -10.53
C ASN A 94 8.04 -8.82 -11.39
N LYS A 95 8.50 -7.99 -12.33
CA LYS A 95 7.67 -7.26 -13.28
C LYS A 95 8.19 -7.49 -14.68
N ALA A 96 7.32 -7.93 -15.61
CA ALA A 96 7.73 -8.27 -16.95
C ALA A 96 7.18 -7.31 -18.00
N VAL A 97 8.00 -7.08 -19.03
CA VAL A 97 7.58 -6.51 -20.31
C VAL A 97 8.04 -7.47 -21.41
N PHE A 98 7.08 -8.01 -22.19
CA PHE A 98 7.38 -8.96 -23.26
C PHE A 98 7.62 -8.26 -24.59
N SER A 99 8.40 -8.93 -25.47
CA SER A 99 8.43 -8.60 -26.89
C SER A 99 7.10 -8.95 -27.55
N ASP A 100 6.77 -8.32 -28.70
CA ASP A 100 5.48 -8.50 -29.39
C ASP A 100 5.16 -9.97 -29.72
N ASN A 101 6.18 -10.78 -29.96
CA ASN A 101 6.05 -12.21 -30.24
C ASN A 101 6.25 -13.10 -29.02
N PHE A 102 6.33 -12.54 -27.80
CA PHE A 102 6.55 -13.23 -26.55
C PHE A 102 7.81 -14.12 -26.50
N ALA A 103 8.74 -13.97 -27.44
CA ALA A 103 9.98 -14.76 -27.46
C ALA A 103 10.94 -14.37 -26.34
N TYR A 104 10.91 -13.10 -25.94
CA TYR A 104 11.76 -12.50 -24.90
C TYR A 104 10.95 -11.67 -23.92
N PHE A 105 11.48 -11.49 -22.73
CA PHE A 105 10.94 -10.53 -21.76
C PHE A 105 12.05 -9.83 -20.98
N VAL A 106 11.81 -8.56 -20.67
CA VAL A 106 12.58 -7.81 -19.69
C VAL A 106 11.95 -8.09 -18.33
N ASN A 107 12.74 -8.61 -17.39
CA ASN A 107 12.33 -8.74 -15.98
C ASN A 107 12.97 -7.66 -15.14
N THR A 108 12.18 -6.93 -14.37
CA THR A 108 12.66 -6.07 -13.28
C THR A 108 12.38 -6.79 -11.96
N TYR A 109 13.44 -7.27 -11.35
CA TYR A 109 13.40 -8.01 -10.08
C TYR A 109 13.96 -7.18 -8.94
N SER A 110 13.33 -7.25 -7.76
CA SER A 110 13.92 -6.85 -6.47
C SER A 110 13.27 -7.63 -5.32
N ASN A 111 13.91 -7.62 -4.16
CA ASN A 111 13.26 -7.95 -2.89
C ASN A 111 13.49 -6.82 -1.88
N ALA A 112 12.90 -6.91 -0.68
CA ALA A 112 12.93 -5.82 0.31
C ALA A 112 14.34 -5.31 0.66
N ASN A 113 15.35 -6.18 0.55
CA ASN A 113 16.73 -5.88 0.95
C ASN A 113 17.73 -5.90 -0.22
N THR A 114 17.26 -6.10 -1.45
CA THR A 114 18.10 -6.21 -2.65
C THR A 114 17.65 -5.21 -3.71
N PRO A 115 18.51 -4.24 -4.10
CA PRO A 115 18.24 -3.31 -5.19
C PRO A 115 17.86 -4.00 -6.49
N ALA A 116 17.05 -3.31 -7.30
CA ALA A 116 16.52 -3.86 -8.53
C ALA A 116 17.62 -4.38 -9.48
N LYS A 117 17.36 -5.54 -10.10
CA LYS A 117 18.11 -6.11 -11.22
C LYS A 117 17.20 -6.15 -12.43
N ILE A 118 17.67 -5.67 -13.57
CA ILE A 118 16.92 -5.65 -14.83
C ILE A 118 17.62 -6.54 -15.84
N THR A 119 16.90 -7.53 -16.38
CA THR A 119 17.47 -8.55 -17.26
C THR A 119 16.62 -8.77 -18.50
N VAL A 120 17.23 -9.16 -19.61
CA VAL A 120 16.55 -9.73 -20.78
C VAL A 120 16.62 -11.25 -20.66
N ASN A 121 15.46 -11.89 -20.82
CA ASN A 121 15.33 -13.34 -20.66
C ASN A 121 14.65 -13.96 -21.87
N GLU A 122 15.05 -15.17 -22.24
CA GLU A 122 14.36 -15.96 -23.25
C GLU A 122 13.15 -16.68 -22.62
N THR A 123 11.97 -16.49 -23.19
CA THR A 123 10.72 -17.05 -22.63
C THR A 123 10.67 -18.58 -22.65
N LYS A 124 11.23 -19.21 -23.69
CA LYS A 124 11.18 -20.66 -23.89
C LYS A 124 12.05 -21.40 -22.86
N THR A 125 13.28 -20.95 -22.69
CA THR A 125 14.28 -21.61 -21.83
C THR A 125 14.37 -21.00 -20.43
N LYS A 126 13.79 -19.82 -20.20
CA LYS A 126 13.91 -18.94 -19.03
C LYS A 126 15.35 -18.44 -18.79
N LYS A 127 16.24 -18.60 -19.78
CA LYS A 127 17.64 -18.22 -19.65
C LYS A 127 17.76 -16.70 -19.64
N GLU A 128 18.51 -16.19 -18.66
CA GLU A 128 19.00 -14.82 -18.68
C GLU A 128 20.01 -14.66 -19.81
N LEU A 129 19.68 -13.82 -20.77
CA LEU A 129 20.53 -13.54 -21.94
C LEU A 129 21.44 -12.34 -21.70
N ARG A 130 20.93 -11.33 -20.97
CA ARG A 130 21.66 -10.09 -20.76
C ARG A 130 21.19 -9.41 -19.50
N VAL A 131 22.13 -8.89 -18.72
CA VAL A 131 21.89 -7.94 -17.63
C VAL A 131 21.90 -6.53 -18.20
N LEU A 132 20.80 -5.79 -18.04
CA LEU A 132 20.68 -4.39 -18.44
C LEU A 132 21.13 -3.47 -17.30
N GLN A 133 20.77 -3.83 -16.06
CA GLN A 133 21.13 -3.08 -14.85
C GLN A 133 21.23 -4.05 -13.66
N ASP A 134 22.33 -4.03 -12.95
CA ASP A 134 22.53 -4.82 -11.74
C ASP A 134 22.63 -3.99 -10.46
N ASN A 135 22.64 -2.66 -10.61
CA ASN A 135 22.81 -1.69 -9.53
C ASN A 135 24.10 -1.92 -8.69
N ALA A 136 25.20 -2.38 -9.32
CA ALA A 136 26.46 -2.68 -8.62
C ALA A 136 27.02 -1.46 -7.89
N ALA A 137 26.96 -0.27 -8.49
CA ALA A 137 27.39 0.98 -7.86
C ALA A 137 26.56 1.30 -6.60
N LEU A 138 25.22 1.18 -6.67
CA LEU A 138 24.34 1.35 -5.52
C LEU A 138 24.65 0.32 -4.42
N LYS A 139 24.78 -0.95 -4.79
CA LYS A 139 25.12 -2.03 -3.85
C LYS A 139 26.47 -1.80 -3.17
N SER A 140 27.44 -1.26 -3.90
CA SER A 140 28.74 -0.89 -3.31
C SER A 140 28.59 0.28 -2.33
N LYS A 141 27.84 1.32 -2.71
CA LYS A 141 27.61 2.49 -1.87
C LYS A 141 26.86 2.15 -0.58
N LEU A 142 25.87 1.25 -0.66
CA LEU A 142 25.10 0.80 0.51
C LEU A 142 25.95 0.09 1.56
N LYS A 143 27.09 -0.53 1.17
CA LYS A 143 28.01 -1.16 2.13
C LYS A 143 28.76 -0.18 3.01
N GLU A 144 28.79 1.10 2.65
CA GLU A 144 29.39 2.17 3.47
C GLU A 144 28.51 2.59 4.64
N TYR A 145 27.26 2.11 4.68
CA TYR A 145 26.27 2.45 5.69
C TYR A 145 25.75 1.20 6.41
N VAL A 146 25.33 1.39 7.64
CA VAL A 146 24.65 0.34 8.41
C VAL A 146 23.14 0.49 8.21
N PHE A 147 22.58 -0.32 7.33
CA PHE A 147 21.13 -0.37 7.11
C PHE A 147 20.49 -1.48 7.93
N ALA A 148 19.38 -1.15 8.56
CA ALA A 148 18.51 -2.13 9.19
C ALA A 148 17.77 -2.94 8.11
N LYS A 149 17.68 -4.26 8.28
CA LYS A 149 16.94 -5.13 7.36
C LYS A 149 15.44 -4.96 7.54
N LYS A 150 14.72 -4.95 6.43
CA LYS A 150 13.27 -5.07 6.42
C LYS A 150 12.93 -6.57 6.53
N GLU A 151 12.22 -6.94 7.59
CA GLU A 151 11.78 -8.31 7.88
C GLU A 151 10.25 -8.38 7.71
N PHE A 152 9.73 -9.52 7.25
CA PHE A 152 8.29 -9.74 7.11
C PHE A 152 7.76 -10.56 8.28
N MET A 153 6.55 -10.20 8.72
CA MET A 153 5.85 -10.90 9.80
C MET A 153 4.34 -10.91 9.57
N LYS A 154 3.64 -11.72 10.36
CA LYS A 154 2.20 -11.70 10.46
C LYS A 154 1.79 -11.06 11.77
N VAL A 155 0.75 -10.23 11.72
CA VAL A 155 0.14 -9.61 12.89
C VAL A 155 -1.25 -10.20 13.08
N HIS A 156 -1.44 -10.93 14.18
CA HIS A 156 -2.72 -11.51 14.57
C HIS A 156 -3.47 -10.53 15.47
N THR A 157 -4.66 -10.13 15.06
CA THR A 157 -5.47 -9.13 15.78
C THR A 157 -6.53 -9.78 16.68
N ALA A 158 -7.11 -8.98 17.56
CA ALA A 158 -8.18 -9.42 18.44
C ALA A 158 -9.48 -9.81 17.71
N SER A 159 -9.70 -9.28 16.50
CA SER A 159 -10.82 -9.63 15.62
C SER A 159 -10.57 -10.89 14.78
N ASP A 160 -9.56 -11.69 15.13
CA ASP A 160 -9.18 -12.94 14.45
C ASP A 160 -8.74 -12.76 13.00
N TYR A 161 -8.20 -11.58 12.66
CA TYR A 161 -7.55 -11.32 11.38
C TYR A 161 -6.04 -11.46 11.48
N GLU A 162 -5.45 -12.06 10.45
CA GLU A 162 -4.01 -12.09 10.24
C GLU A 162 -3.65 -11.12 9.12
N PHE A 163 -2.82 -10.12 9.44
CA PHE A 163 -2.34 -9.13 8.48
C PHE A 163 -0.87 -9.35 8.12
N ASN A 164 -0.54 -9.09 6.84
CA ASN A 164 0.85 -9.00 6.43
C ASN A 164 1.46 -7.71 6.98
N ALA A 165 2.69 -7.80 7.44
CA ALA A 165 3.45 -6.67 7.94
C ALA A 165 4.93 -6.77 7.56
N TRP A 166 5.60 -5.62 7.49
CA TRP A 166 7.04 -5.60 7.58
C TRP A 166 7.48 -4.76 8.79
N ILE A 167 8.66 -5.10 9.31
CA ILE A 167 9.29 -4.44 10.45
C ILE A 167 10.74 -4.09 10.12
N VAL A 168 11.16 -2.89 10.51
CA VAL A 168 12.55 -2.44 10.50
C VAL A 168 12.95 -2.14 11.94
N LYS A 169 13.89 -2.90 12.48
CA LYS A 169 14.42 -2.74 13.83
C LYS A 169 15.75 -1.98 13.78
N PRO A 170 16.15 -1.26 14.84
CA PRO A 170 17.51 -0.70 14.94
C PRO A 170 18.59 -1.74 14.61
N ALA A 171 19.68 -1.31 13.99
CA ALA A 171 20.75 -2.24 13.60
C ALA A 171 21.45 -2.89 14.81
N ASP A 172 21.43 -2.22 15.96
CA ASP A 172 21.91 -2.67 17.28
C ASP A 172 20.77 -3.19 18.16
N PHE A 173 19.71 -3.73 17.54
CA PHE A 173 18.53 -4.22 18.25
C PHE A 173 18.86 -5.23 19.34
N ASP A 174 18.40 -4.94 20.56
CA ASP A 174 18.52 -5.79 21.74
C ASP A 174 17.12 -6.25 22.19
N PRO A 175 16.78 -7.53 22.09
CA PRO A 175 15.45 -8.03 22.44
C PRO A 175 15.08 -7.89 23.92
N SER A 176 16.03 -7.57 24.79
CA SER A 176 15.78 -7.32 26.21
C SER A 176 15.31 -5.89 26.50
N LYS A 177 15.46 -4.97 25.54
CA LYS A 177 15.03 -3.57 25.64
C LYS A 177 13.64 -3.37 25.09
N LYS A 178 12.99 -2.28 25.50
CA LYS A 178 11.72 -1.81 24.94
C LYS A 178 11.94 -0.60 24.04
N TYR A 179 11.39 -0.68 22.84
CA TYR A 179 11.53 0.34 21.81
C TYR A 179 10.21 1.04 21.51
N PRO A 180 10.22 2.35 21.25
CA PRO A 180 9.09 3.03 20.66
C PRO A 180 8.86 2.54 19.23
N VAL A 181 7.62 2.67 18.75
CA VAL A 181 7.22 2.23 17.42
C VAL A 181 6.63 3.38 16.62
N MET A 182 7.03 3.50 15.36
CA MET A 182 6.31 4.25 14.34
C MET A 182 5.61 3.29 13.39
N MET A 183 4.28 3.31 13.37
CA MET A 183 3.52 2.63 12.34
C MET A 183 3.38 3.54 11.11
N THR A 184 3.83 3.06 9.96
CA THR A 184 3.63 3.70 8.65
C THR A 184 2.56 2.96 7.89
N GLN A 185 1.65 3.67 7.21
CA GLN A 185 0.57 3.04 6.47
C GLN A 185 -0.03 3.99 5.41
N TYR A 186 -0.66 3.40 4.40
CA TYR A 186 -1.53 4.11 3.47
C TYR A 186 -2.98 3.63 3.62
N SER A 187 -3.19 2.31 3.54
CA SER A 187 -4.48 1.60 3.76
C SER A 187 -5.60 1.90 2.77
N GLY A 188 -5.37 2.73 1.75
CA GLY A 188 -6.40 3.04 0.76
C GLY A 188 -6.87 1.81 -0.02
N PRO A 189 -8.09 1.83 -0.59
CA PRO A 189 -8.66 0.71 -1.33
C PRO A 189 -7.73 0.18 -2.42
N ASN A 190 -7.55 -1.14 -2.44
CA ASN A 190 -6.67 -1.88 -3.37
C ASN A 190 -5.18 -1.47 -3.33
N SER A 191 -4.76 -0.64 -2.37
CA SER A 191 -3.35 -0.32 -2.17
C SER A 191 -2.60 -1.48 -1.52
N GLN A 192 -1.28 -1.44 -1.61
CA GLN A 192 -0.43 -2.42 -0.93
C GLN A 192 0.92 -1.79 -0.60
N GLN A 193 1.26 -1.75 0.69
CA GLN A 193 2.52 -1.20 1.21
C GLN A 193 3.46 -2.32 1.69
N VAL A 194 2.89 -3.46 2.08
CA VAL A 194 3.67 -4.61 2.52
C VAL A 194 4.00 -5.48 1.30
N LEU A 195 5.12 -5.14 0.66
CA LEU A 195 5.64 -5.81 -0.52
C LEU A 195 7.11 -6.20 -0.32
N ASP A 196 7.47 -7.40 -0.80
CA ASP A 196 8.86 -7.86 -0.87
C ASP A 196 9.57 -7.20 -2.05
N GLN A 197 9.65 -5.85 -1.97
CA GLN A 197 10.21 -4.97 -2.98
C GLN A 197 11.27 -4.06 -2.36
N TYR A 198 12.35 -3.80 -3.09
CA TYR A 198 13.37 -2.86 -2.66
C TYR A 198 12.83 -1.43 -2.65
N GLY A 199 13.12 -0.78 -1.57
CA GLY A 199 12.84 0.62 -1.32
C GLY A 199 13.03 0.91 0.15
N PHE A 200 13.56 2.08 0.43
CA PHE A 200 13.61 2.63 1.77
C PHE A 200 13.31 4.13 1.70
N ASP A 201 12.78 4.62 2.77
CA ASP A 201 12.46 6.02 2.99
C ASP A 201 13.04 6.41 4.36
N TRP A 202 12.42 7.27 5.08
CA TRP A 202 12.87 7.74 6.39
C TRP A 202 12.82 6.67 7.50
N GLU A 203 12.24 5.50 7.26
CA GLU A 203 12.25 4.39 8.21
C GLU A 203 13.66 3.98 8.64
N GLN A 204 14.65 4.08 7.74
CA GLN A 204 16.06 3.82 8.09
C GLN A 204 16.61 4.85 9.06
N TYR A 205 16.27 6.13 8.85
CA TYR A 205 16.65 7.20 9.76
C TYR A 205 16.00 7.04 11.15
N LEU A 206 14.72 6.67 11.21
CA LEU A 206 14.02 6.41 12.47
C LEU A 206 14.65 5.20 13.19
N ALA A 207 14.95 4.13 12.47
CA ALA A 207 15.59 2.94 13.04
C ALA A 207 17.00 3.26 13.58
N SER A 208 17.81 4.08 12.89
CA SER A 208 19.10 4.50 13.40
C SER A 208 19.03 5.39 14.65
N ASN A 209 17.85 5.92 14.95
CA ASN A 209 17.55 6.69 16.16
C ASN A 209 16.75 5.89 17.21
N GLY A 210 16.79 4.57 17.14
CA GLY A 210 16.23 3.70 18.16
C GLY A 210 14.71 3.50 18.11
N ILE A 211 14.05 3.82 16.98
CA ILE A 211 12.62 3.60 16.77
C ILE A 211 12.41 2.38 15.86
N ILE A 212 11.60 1.45 16.28
CA ILE A 212 11.11 0.37 15.41
C ILE A 212 10.06 0.95 14.45
N VAL A 213 10.21 0.65 13.16
CA VAL A 213 9.21 1.06 12.16
C VAL A 213 8.45 -0.17 11.67
N VAL A 214 7.13 -0.09 11.64
CA VAL A 214 6.24 -1.20 11.21
C VAL A 214 5.24 -0.69 10.19
N CYS A 215 5.00 -1.48 9.15
CA CYS A 215 3.89 -1.26 8.23
C CYS A 215 2.97 -2.48 8.24
N VAL A 216 1.67 -2.25 8.26
CA VAL A 216 0.65 -3.30 8.26
C VAL A 216 -0.38 -3.00 7.16
N ASP A 217 -0.63 -3.97 6.28
CA ASP A 217 -1.71 -3.91 5.31
C ASP A 217 -2.96 -4.59 5.88
N GLY A 218 -3.92 -3.78 6.31
CA GLY A 218 -5.22 -4.23 6.81
C GLY A 218 -6.24 -4.52 5.70
N ARG A 219 -7.49 -4.73 6.10
CA ARG A 219 -8.61 -4.93 5.17
C ARG A 219 -8.78 -3.75 4.22
N GLY A 220 -9.29 -4.02 3.02
CA GLY A 220 -9.38 -3.05 1.93
C GLY A 220 -8.17 -3.07 1.01
N THR A 221 -7.00 -3.56 1.45
CA THR A 221 -5.79 -3.65 0.63
C THR A 221 -5.84 -4.81 -0.38
N GLY A 222 -4.96 -4.78 -1.38
CA GLY A 222 -4.98 -5.67 -2.53
C GLY A 222 -4.30 -7.03 -2.34
N ALA A 223 -4.42 -7.86 -3.39
CA ALA A 223 -3.76 -9.16 -3.53
C ALA A 223 -4.17 -10.24 -2.50
N ARG A 224 -5.39 -10.13 -1.95
CA ARG A 224 -5.96 -11.10 -0.99
C ARG A 224 -7.41 -11.46 -1.33
N GLY A 225 -7.79 -11.31 -2.60
CA GLY A 225 -9.12 -11.60 -3.11
C GLY A 225 -10.17 -10.51 -2.83
N GLU A 226 -11.34 -10.70 -3.45
CA GLU A 226 -12.43 -9.73 -3.44
C GLU A 226 -12.98 -9.44 -2.05
N ALA A 227 -13.25 -10.48 -1.27
CA ALA A 227 -13.86 -10.37 0.06
C ALA A 227 -13.00 -9.52 1.01
N PHE A 228 -11.68 -9.69 0.98
CA PHE A 228 -10.76 -8.90 1.79
C PHE A 228 -10.66 -7.45 1.31
N ARG A 229 -10.67 -7.25 0.00
CA ARG A 229 -10.49 -5.94 -0.62
C ARG A 229 -11.73 -5.08 -0.57
N LYS A 230 -12.93 -5.66 -0.80
CA LYS A 230 -14.19 -4.90 -0.93
C LYS A 230 -15.00 -4.78 0.38
N CYS A 231 -14.54 -5.36 1.49
CA CYS A 231 -15.28 -5.29 2.75
C CYS A 231 -15.41 -3.86 3.31
N THR A 232 -14.63 -2.90 2.81
CA THR A 232 -14.68 -1.49 3.19
C THR A 232 -15.67 -0.66 2.35
N TYR A 233 -16.33 -1.28 1.37
CA TYR A 233 -17.32 -0.61 0.51
C TYR A 233 -18.43 0.04 1.32
N LEU A 234 -18.79 1.28 0.99
CA LEU A 234 -19.74 2.18 1.67
C LEU A 234 -19.28 2.70 3.05
N ARG A 235 -18.18 2.19 3.62
CA ARG A 235 -17.67 2.59 4.93
C ARG A 235 -16.16 2.75 4.92
N MET A 236 -15.64 3.34 3.85
CA MET A 236 -14.21 3.54 3.60
C MET A 236 -13.55 4.31 4.75
N GLY A 237 -12.56 3.70 5.41
CA GLY A 237 -11.84 4.23 6.58
C GLY A 237 -12.26 3.66 7.93
N GLU A 238 -13.40 2.99 8.03
CA GLU A 238 -13.85 2.38 9.29
C GLU A 238 -13.02 1.14 9.64
N LEU A 239 -12.96 0.18 8.71
CA LEU A 239 -12.18 -1.04 8.94
C LEU A 239 -10.68 -0.78 8.85
N GLU A 240 -10.26 0.07 7.92
CA GLU A 240 -8.85 0.42 7.72
C GLU A 240 -8.23 1.03 8.99
N SER A 241 -8.92 1.96 9.65
CA SER A 241 -8.44 2.56 10.91
C SER A 241 -8.49 1.60 12.08
N ARG A 242 -9.56 0.80 12.16
CA ARG A 242 -9.72 -0.24 13.19
C ARG A 242 -8.60 -1.28 13.10
N ASP A 243 -8.26 -1.72 11.91
CA ASP A 243 -7.19 -2.70 11.69
C ASP A 243 -5.82 -2.15 12.11
N GLN A 244 -5.54 -0.86 11.90
CA GLN A 244 -4.31 -0.23 12.38
C GLN A 244 -4.29 -0.14 13.91
N VAL A 245 -5.42 0.17 14.56
CA VAL A 245 -5.54 0.17 16.02
C VAL A 245 -5.32 -1.22 16.60
N GLU A 246 -6.00 -2.24 16.06
CA GLU A 246 -5.85 -3.62 16.53
C GLU A 246 -4.44 -4.16 16.29
N ALA A 247 -3.81 -3.80 15.15
CA ALA A 247 -2.43 -4.14 14.86
C ALA A 247 -1.46 -3.50 15.86
N ALA A 248 -1.64 -2.21 16.20
CA ALA A 248 -0.85 -1.53 17.22
C ALA A 248 -0.96 -2.22 18.58
N GLN A 249 -2.18 -2.61 18.97
CA GLN A 249 -2.43 -3.33 20.22
C GLN A 249 -1.78 -4.73 20.22
N ALA A 250 -1.80 -5.42 19.09
CA ALA A 250 -1.13 -6.72 18.95
C ALA A 250 0.40 -6.57 19.02
N LEU A 251 0.96 -5.58 18.33
CA LEU A 251 2.39 -5.25 18.38
C LEU A 251 2.83 -4.89 19.81
N GLY A 252 2.01 -4.13 20.55
CA GLY A 252 2.27 -3.75 21.95
C GLY A 252 2.39 -4.93 22.92
N LYS A 253 2.00 -6.15 22.51
CA LYS A 253 2.19 -7.39 23.30
C LYS A 253 3.58 -8.00 23.12
N LEU A 254 4.34 -7.58 22.10
CA LEU A 254 5.70 -8.07 21.87
C LEU A 254 6.63 -7.56 22.97
N PRO A 255 7.53 -8.40 23.53
CA PRO A 255 8.30 -8.08 24.72
C PRO A 255 9.24 -6.88 24.53
N TYR A 256 9.67 -6.63 23.30
CA TYR A 256 10.59 -5.56 22.94
C TYR A 256 9.89 -4.27 22.47
N ILE A 257 8.55 -4.21 22.50
CA ILE A 257 7.80 -2.99 22.15
C ILE A 257 7.31 -2.28 23.40
N ASP A 258 7.52 -0.97 23.44
CA ASP A 258 6.90 -0.10 24.42
C ASP A 258 5.50 0.29 23.95
N LYS A 259 4.49 -0.38 24.51
CA LYS A 259 3.08 -0.18 24.14
C LYS A 259 2.56 1.24 24.43
N ASP A 260 3.22 1.98 25.30
CA ASP A 260 2.84 3.35 25.68
C ASP A 260 3.54 4.41 24.80
N ARG A 261 4.42 3.97 23.86
CA ARG A 261 5.12 4.80 22.90
C ARG A 261 4.94 4.27 21.47
N ILE A 262 3.69 4.22 21.00
CA ILE A 262 3.35 3.87 19.63
C ILE A 262 2.82 5.11 18.91
N ALA A 263 3.40 5.43 17.76
CA ALA A 263 2.96 6.49 16.85
C ALA A 263 2.42 5.91 15.55
N ILE A 264 1.63 6.70 14.83
CA ILE A 264 1.12 6.38 13.49
C ILE A 264 1.32 7.58 12.56
N TRP A 265 1.68 7.34 11.31
CA TRP A 265 1.68 8.38 10.31
C TRP A 265 1.20 7.88 8.95
N GLY A 266 0.76 8.81 8.14
CA GLY A 266 0.44 8.55 6.75
C GLY A 266 0.22 9.82 5.95
N TRP A 267 0.21 9.64 4.63
CA TRP A 267 0.04 10.70 3.64
C TRP A 267 -1.24 10.46 2.85
N SER A 268 -1.99 11.51 2.50
CA SER A 268 -3.22 11.39 1.72
C SER A 268 -4.25 10.49 2.44
N PHE A 269 -4.70 9.41 1.83
CA PHE A 269 -5.54 8.41 2.50
C PHE A 269 -4.90 7.92 3.82
N GLY A 270 -3.57 7.73 3.85
CA GLY A 270 -2.87 7.37 5.08
C GLY A 270 -2.94 8.47 6.15
N GLY A 271 -2.94 9.74 5.75
CA GLY A 271 -3.19 10.87 6.66
C GLY A 271 -4.61 10.85 7.21
N TYR A 272 -5.60 10.63 6.35
CA TYR A 272 -6.99 10.43 6.75
C TYR A 272 -7.13 9.26 7.74
N ASN A 273 -6.53 8.12 7.41
CA ASN A 273 -6.58 6.92 8.27
C ASN A 273 -5.88 7.15 9.62
N THR A 274 -4.81 7.97 9.64
CA THR A 274 -4.18 8.43 10.89
C THR A 274 -5.16 9.23 11.76
N LEU A 275 -5.91 10.17 11.18
CA LEU A 275 -6.91 10.96 11.92
C LEU A 275 -8.04 10.07 12.46
N MET A 276 -8.51 9.13 11.65
CA MET A 276 -9.50 8.13 12.08
C MET A 276 -8.97 7.28 13.23
N ALA A 277 -7.76 6.73 13.12
CA ALA A 277 -7.15 5.90 14.15
C ALA A 277 -6.92 6.64 15.49
N LEU A 278 -6.52 7.91 15.45
CA LEU A 278 -6.41 8.75 16.65
C LEU A 278 -7.77 9.02 17.31
N SER A 279 -8.84 9.06 16.53
CA SER A 279 -10.19 9.36 17.02
C SER A 279 -10.98 8.11 17.43
N THR A 280 -10.58 6.92 17.01
CA THR A 280 -11.28 5.65 17.30
C THR A 280 -10.47 4.71 18.20
N GLY A 281 -9.17 4.93 18.33
CA GLY A 281 -8.22 4.02 18.97
C GLY A 281 -8.11 4.15 20.49
N ASN A 282 -8.92 4.99 21.13
CA ASN A 282 -8.96 5.16 22.60
C ASN A 282 -7.57 5.33 23.23
N GLY A 283 -6.69 6.15 22.63
CA GLY A 283 -5.36 6.46 23.14
C GLY A 283 -4.28 5.39 22.82
N THR A 284 -4.57 4.45 21.92
CA THR A 284 -3.58 3.47 21.45
C THR A 284 -2.33 4.15 20.87
N PHE A 285 -2.52 5.24 20.13
CA PHE A 285 -1.42 6.01 19.55
C PHE A 285 -1.10 7.25 20.38
N LYS A 286 0.17 7.39 20.75
CA LYS A 286 0.67 8.56 21.49
C LYS A 286 0.85 9.77 20.58
N VAL A 287 1.30 9.53 19.35
CA VAL A 287 1.59 10.55 18.34
C VAL A 287 0.96 10.14 17.00
N GLY A 288 0.34 11.09 16.33
CA GLY A 288 -0.09 10.95 14.94
C GLY A 288 0.46 12.06 14.05
N ILE A 289 0.90 11.72 12.84
CA ILE A 289 1.34 12.68 11.84
C ILE A 289 0.48 12.46 10.59
N ALA A 290 -0.34 13.43 10.24
CA ALA A 290 -1.24 13.38 9.08
C ALA A 290 -0.81 14.39 8.04
N VAL A 291 -0.35 13.89 6.87
CA VAL A 291 0.13 14.73 5.77
C VAL A 291 -0.91 14.74 4.67
N ALA A 292 -1.36 15.93 4.26
CA ALA A 292 -2.35 16.18 3.22
C ALA A 292 -3.58 15.26 3.33
N PRO A 293 -4.23 15.18 4.52
CA PRO A 293 -5.31 14.24 4.76
C PRO A 293 -6.64 14.70 4.16
N PRO A 294 -7.42 13.85 3.49
CA PRO A 294 -8.87 14.02 3.44
C PRO A 294 -9.46 14.05 4.85
N THR A 295 -10.48 14.87 5.09
CA THR A 295 -11.10 14.99 6.42
C THR A 295 -12.60 14.76 6.41
N ASP A 296 -13.19 14.82 5.22
CA ASP A 296 -14.55 14.37 4.93
C ASP A 296 -14.63 13.97 3.46
N TRP A 297 -15.14 12.78 3.16
CA TRP A 297 -15.20 12.27 1.80
C TRP A 297 -16.08 13.06 0.86
N LYS A 298 -17.02 13.84 1.37
CA LYS A 298 -17.84 14.77 0.56
C LYS A 298 -17.02 15.92 -0.07
N TYR A 299 -15.81 16.18 0.42
CA TYR A 299 -14.90 17.19 -0.10
C TYR A 299 -13.83 16.65 -1.05
N TYR A 300 -13.85 15.35 -1.30
CA TYR A 300 -12.94 14.72 -2.24
C TYR A 300 -13.63 14.50 -3.60
N ASP A 301 -12.84 14.22 -4.67
CA ASP A 301 -13.42 14.09 -5.99
C ASP A 301 -14.45 12.94 -6.10
N SER A 302 -15.49 13.14 -6.93
CA SER A 302 -16.59 12.19 -7.07
C SER A 302 -16.17 10.92 -7.79
N VAL A 303 -15.25 11.00 -8.75
CA VAL A 303 -14.80 9.81 -9.53
C VAL A 303 -14.16 8.77 -8.61
N TYR A 304 -13.38 9.21 -7.64
CA TYR A 304 -12.80 8.32 -6.63
C TYR A 304 -13.82 7.96 -5.55
N THR A 305 -14.42 8.97 -4.91
CA THR A 305 -15.21 8.80 -3.70
C THR A 305 -16.48 7.98 -3.96
N GLU A 306 -17.26 8.32 -5.00
CA GLU A 306 -18.52 7.65 -5.29
C GLU A 306 -18.34 6.19 -5.75
N ARG A 307 -17.18 5.84 -6.29
CA ARG A 307 -16.81 4.45 -6.58
C ARG A 307 -16.84 3.57 -5.33
N PHE A 308 -16.41 4.08 -4.19
CA PHE A 308 -16.28 3.34 -2.94
C PHE A 308 -17.39 3.63 -1.94
N MET A 309 -18.02 4.81 -2.03
CA MET A 309 -18.97 5.31 -1.03
C MET A 309 -20.37 5.57 -1.60
N ARG A 310 -20.56 5.50 -2.94
CA ARG A 310 -21.71 6.07 -3.67
C ARG A 310 -21.81 7.58 -3.41
N THR A 311 -22.98 8.18 -3.77
CA THR A 311 -23.23 9.60 -3.48
C THR A 311 -23.53 9.83 -2.00
N PRO A 312 -23.28 11.05 -1.45
CA PRO A 312 -23.65 11.38 -0.07
C PRO A 312 -25.13 11.23 0.23
N GLN A 313 -26.01 11.37 -0.78
CA GLN A 313 -27.47 11.18 -0.63
C GLN A 313 -27.83 9.71 -0.47
N GLU A 314 -27.18 8.81 -1.20
CA GLU A 314 -27.43 7.37 -1.13
C GLU A 314 -26.80 6.73 0.12
N ASN A 315 -25.73 7.31 0.66
CA ASN A 315 -24.96 6.73 1.76
C ASN A 315 -24.61 7.74 2.86
N PHE A 316 -25.58 8.53 3.29
CA PHE A 316 -25.40 9.57 4.32
C PHE A 316 -24.74 9.02 5.60
N GLU A 317 -25.15 7.85 6.07
CA GLU A 317 -24.63 7.22 7.27
C GLU A 317 -23.16 6.81 7.13
N GLY A 318 -22.77 6.26 5.97
CA GLY A 318 -21.38 5.90 5.69
C GLY A 318 -20.47 7.13 5.72
N TYR A 319 -20.83 8.20 5.02
CA TYR A 319 -20.08 9.47 5.05
C TYR A 319 -19.98 10.05 6.47
N ALA A 320 -21.07 10.01 7.23
CA ALA A 320 -21.09 10.49 8.61
C ALA A 320 -20.19 9.66 9.54
N ALA A 321 -20.25 8.34 9.41
CA ALA A 321 -19.51 7.40 10.25
C ALA A 321 -18.00 7.44 9.97
N THR A 322 -17.58 7.79 8.77
CA THR A 322 -16.18 7.75 8.34
C THR A 322 -15.53 9.13 8.19
N SER A 323 -16.17 10.17 8.73
CA SER A 323 -15.62 11.54 8.73
C SER A 323 -14.82 11.82 10.01
N PRO A 324 -13.47 11.96 9.95
CA PRO A 324 -12.70 12.42 11.11
C PRO A 324 -13.13 13.81 11.58
N LEU A 325 -13.61 14.68 10.67
CA LEU A 325 -14.17 15.99 11.02
C LEU A 325 -15.29 15.90 12.06
N ARG A 326 -16.13 14.87 12.00
CA ARG A 326 -17.21 14.64 12.97
C ARG A 326 -16.75 13.97 14.26
N ARG A 327 -15.48 13.54 14.32
CA ARG A 327 -14.90 12.79 15.45
C ARG A 327 -13.86 13.56 16.24
N VAL A 328 -13.65 14.85 15.96
CA VAL A 328 -12.61 15.68 16.60
C VAL A 328 -12.66 15.64 18.14
N LYS A 329 -13.85 15.54 18.73
CA LYS A 329 -14.00 15.43 20.20
C LYS A 329 -13.33 14.18 20.77
N ASN A 330 -13.23 13.12 19.98
CA ASN A 330 -12.65 11.84 20.39
C ASN A 330 -11.14 11.77 20.12
N LEU A 331 -10.55 12.77 19.47
CA LEU A 331 -9.11 12.79 19.20
C LEU A 331 -8.31 12.63 20.48
N GLN A 332 -7.39 11.66 20.49
CA GLN A 332 -6.43 11.41 21.56
C GLN A 332 -5.01 11.32 20.99
N GLY A 333 -4.02 11.64 21.83
CA GLY A 333 -2.62 11.71 21.40
C GLY A 333 -2.23 13.07 20.86
N LYS A 334 -0.95 13.24 20.55
CA LYS A 334 -0.38 14.44 19.92
C LYS A 334 -0.53 14.38 18.42
N LEU A 335 -1.03 15.44 17.78
CA LEU A 335 -1.27 15.49 16.35
C LEU A 335 -0.42 16.56 15.68
N LEU A 336 0.29 16.17 14.61
CA LEU A 336 0.86 17.10 13.63
C LEU A 336 0.09 16.99 12.30
N LEU A 337 -0.52 18.11 11.89
CA LEU A 337 -1.11 18.28 10.56
C LEU A 337 -0.12 18.96 9.63
N VAL A 338 0.03 18.43 8.41
CA VAL A 338 0.90 19.02 7.39
C VAL A 338 0.15 19.10 6.06
N HIS A 339 0.22 20.26 5.35
CA HIS A 339 -0.42 20.39 4.05
C HIS A 339 0.28 21.41 3.15
N GLY A 340 0.15 21.26 1.84
CA GLY A 340 0.55 22.24 0.84
C GLY A 340 -0.62 23.13 0.43
N THR A 341 -0.43 24.45 0.30
CA THR A 341 -1.54 25.37 -0.03
C THR A 341 -2.01 25.31 -1.47
N ALA A 342 -1.21 24.73 -2.37
CA ALA A 342 -1.56 24.53 -3.78
C ALA A 342 -1.84 23.06 -4.09
N ASP A 343 -2.34 22.31 -3.09
CA ASP A 343 -2.76 20.92 -3.27
C ASP A 343 -4.07 20.89 -4.08
N ASP A 344 -3.98 20.38 -5.31
CA ASP A 344 -5.04 20.24 -6.29
C ASP A 344 -5.69 18.85 -6.29
N ASN A 345 -5.19 17.95 -5.45
CA ASN A 345 -5.73 16.62 -5.22
C ASN A 345 -6.60 16.60 -3.95
N VAL A 346 -5.99 16.73 -2.78
CA VAL A 346 -6.69 16.93 -1.51
C VAL A 346 -6.65 18.41 -1.19
N HIS A 347 -7.72 19.13 -1.45
CA HIS A 347 -7.75 20.59 -1.29
C HIS A 347 -7.40 21.00 0.14
N PHE A 348 -6.52 21.99 0.28
CA PHE A 348 -6.05 22.51 1.57
C PHE A 348 -7.19 22.90 2.52
N MET A 349 -8.33 23.30 1.98
CA MET A 349 -9.55 23.62 2.72
C MET A 349 -9.94 22.47 3.68
N GLN A 350 -9.76 21.21 3.30
CA GLN A 350 -10.10 20.07 4.16
C GLN A 350 -9.31 20.07 5.48
N THR A 351 -8.01 20.41 5.44
CA THR A 351 -7.20 20.55 6.66
C THR A 351 -7.63 21.78 7.47
N MET A 352 -8.01 22.86 6.83
CA MET A 352 -8.48 24.07 7.54
C MET A 352 -9.81 23.83 8.27
N GLU A 353 -10.77 23.15 7.63
CA GLU A 353 -12.03 22.74 8.27
C GLU A 353 -11.79 21.82 9.48
N TYR A 354 -10.84 20.90 9.35
CA TYR A 354 -10.48 20.00 10.45
C TYR A 354 -9.79 20.75 11.60
N ALA A 355 -8.87 21.67 11.28
CA ALA A 355 -8.21 22.52 12.27
C ALA A 355 -9.21 23.39 13.04
N GLU A 356 -10.15 24.02 12.35
CA GLU A 356 -11.21 24.80 13.00
C GLU A 356 -12.08 23.92 13.91
N ALA A 357 -12.48 22.74 13.44
CA ALA A 357 -13.27 21.82 14.25
C ALA A 357 -12.51 21.36 15.51
N LEU A 358 -11.19 21.17 15.43
CA LEU A 358 -10.35 20.86 16.60
C LEU A 358 -10.33 22.03 17.60
N VAL A 359 -10.18 23.27 17.11
CA VAL A 359 -10.22 24.49 17.94
C VAL A 359 -11.55 24.59 18.68
N GLN A 360 -12.68 24.43 17.97
CA GLN A 360 -14.01 24.48 18.57
C GLN A 360 -14.27 23.31 19.56
N ALA A 361 -13.57 22.18 19.39
CA ALA A 361 -13.59 21.06 20.35
C ALA A 361 -12.59 21.21 21.50
N GLY A 362 -11.82 22.30 21.59
CA GLY A 362 -10.82 22.55 22.63
C GLY A 362 -9.60 21.62 22.53
N LYS A 363 -9.34 21.02 21.35
CA LYS A 363 -8.22 20.11 21.13
C LYS A 363 -6.96 20.87 20.75
N GLN A 364 -5.83 20.51 21.34
CA GLN A 364 -4.52 21.06 20.98
C GLN A 364 -3.86 20.18 19.90
N PHE A 365 -3.27 20.81 18.91
CA PHE A 365 -2.56 20.17 17.81
C PHE A 365 -1.48 21.09 17.27
N ASP A 366 -0.52 20.52 16.54
CA ASP A 366 0.46 21.26 15.77
C ASP A 366 0.12 21.21 14.28
N MET A 367 0.41 22.30 13.56
CA MET A 367 0.20 22.37 12.11
C MET A 367 1.40 23.00 11.42
N HIS A 368 1.73 22.50 10.22
CA HIS A 368 2.68 23.14 9.33
C HIS A 368 2.16 23.23 7.90
N VAL A 369 2.25 24.41 7.32
CA VAL A 369 1.73 24.69 5.98
C VAL A 369 2.88 25.01 5.05
N TYR A 370 2.90 24.39 3.87
CA TYR A 370 3.87 24.65 2.81
C TYR A 370 3.23 25.50 1.71
N LYS A 371 3.68 26.77 1.64
CA LYS A 371 3.18 27.71 0.63
C LYS A 371 3.46 27.21 -0.79
N ASP A 372 2.45 27.26 -1.66
CA ASP A 372 2.51 26.94 -3.08
C ASP A 372 3.08 25.54 -3.38
N ARG A 373 2.87 24.58 -2.45
CA ARG A 373 3.21 23.16 -2.67
C ARG A 373 1.95 22.36 -2.94
N ASN A 374 2.07 21.47 -3.92
CA ASN A 374 1.01 20.53 -4.31
C ASN A 374 0.93 19.33 -3.36
N HIS A 375 0.13 18.33 -3.73
CA HIS A 375 -0.10 17.12 -2.93
C HIS A 375 1.19 16.36 -2.54
N SER A 376 2.22 16.43 -3.37
CA SER A 376 3.49 15.75 -3.11
C SER A 376 4.46 16.54 -2.22
N ILE A 377 4.20 17.81 -1.92
CA ILE A 377 4.99 18.70 -1.07
C ILE A 377 6.50 18.62 -1.40
N TYR A 378 6.89 18.96 -2.63
CA TYR A 378 8.29 18.86 -3.07
C TYR A 378 8.79 20.18 -3.67
N GLY A 379 10.10 20.24 -3.95
CA GLY A 379 10.82 21.34 -4.59
C GLY A 379 11.81 22.02 -3.65
N GLY A 380 13.02 22.27 -4.14
CA GLY A 380 14.11 22.82 -3.31
C GLY A 380 14.35 21.97 -2.06
N ASN A 381 14.48 22.61 -0.92
CA ASN A 381 14.69 21.96 0.38
C ASN A 381 13.39 21.46 1.05
N THR A 382 12.24 21.56 0.38
CA THR A 382 10.92 21.32 1.01
C THR A 382 10.81 19.91 1.62
N ARG A 383 11.23 18.87 0.87
CA ARG A 383 11.17 17.47 1.37
C ARG A 383 12.10 17.24 2.57
N TYR A 384 13.29 17.76 2.52
CA TYR A 384 14.24 17.67 3.64
C TYR A 384 13.65 18.34 4.89
N HIS A 385 13.12 19.57 4.74
CA HIS A 385 12.47 20.28 5.84
C HIS A 385 11.26 19.52 6.40
N LEU A 386 10.42 18.95 5.52
CA LEU A 386 9.24 18.18 5.91
C LEU A 386 9.62 16.98 6.78
N TYR A 387 10.51 16.11 6.29
CA TYR A 387 10.90 14.92 7.02
C TYR A 387 11.67 15.24 8.31
N THR A 388 12.51 16.29 8.29
CA THR A 388 13.17 16.78 9.51
C THR A 388 12.15 17.26 10.55
N LYS A 389 11.13 18.01 10.12
CA LYS A 389 10.05 18.47 11.02
C LYS A 389 9.27 17.30 11.60
N MET A 390 8.89 16.33 10.77
CA MET A 390 8.15 15.14 11.20
C MET A 390 8.98 14.30 12.19
N ALA A 391 10.27 14.10 11.92
CA ALA A 391 11.18 13.36 12.80
C ALA A 391 11.36 14.08 14.14
N ASN A 392 11.63 15.39 14.15
CA ASN A 392 11.73 16.17 15.37
C ASN A 392 10.44 16.16 16.19
N TYR A 393 9.29 16.26 15.50
CA TYR A 393 8.00 16.16 16.18
C TYR A 393 7.82 14.81 16.87
N LEU A 394 8.17 13.73 16.16
CA LEU A 394 8.12 12.39 16.70
C LEU A 394 9.03 12.23 17.92
N PHE A 395 10.31 12.59 17.83
CA PHE A 395 11.28 12.45 18.91
C PHE A 395 10.93 13.26 20.17
N ASN A 396 10.28 14.41 19.98
CA ASN A 396 9.90 15.29 21.11
C ASN A 396 8.60 14.84 21.80
N ASN A 397 7.78 13.98 21.18
CA ASN A 397 6.45 13.65 21.68
C ASN A 397 6.24 12.14 21.90
N LEU A 398 7.15 11.29 21.47
CA LEU A 398 7.12 9.83 21.64
C LEU A 398 8.16 9.39 22.65
#